data_43c6d500283de1b26037ef105f757186
#
_entry.id   43c6d500283de1b26037ef105f757186
#
_cell.length_a   1.000
_cell.length_b   1.000
_cell.length_c   1.000
_cell.angle_alpha   90.00
_cell.angle_beta   90.00
_cell.angle_gamma   90.00
#
_symmetry.space_group_name_H-M   'P 1'
#
loop_
_entity.id
_entity.type
_entity.pdbx_description
1 polymer ?
#
loop_
_entity_poly.entity_id
_entity_poly.type
_entity_poly.pdbx_seq_one_letter_code
_entity_poly.pdbx_strand_id
1 'polypeptide(L)'
;MGKVYAIGVGPGSPKYVTEIVKEIIQNCDIVIGYKYTLKTIEHLTEGKEICEITMKDQEESYQKIVSELGDRILVIPFTGDVNFSESEVVDRLVEIFGKVEIIPGISSIQVAASRAQIPLDKSKVITMHVTTPIEDKKLELQKALIDGFSVVLVPRPWPNQPNKHFMASEIAVYLREHGFDTAKIKVHVFEAITTENETSFVGTVKDLEGKEFSDLSIMVFNQTSLDSYMNYRWQWEN
;
A
#
# COMPACT_ATOMS: atom_id res chain seq x y z
N MET A 1 -10.13 27.19 -13.52
CA MET A 1 -10.21 26.24 -12.38
C MET A 1 -8.87 25.56 -12.27
N GLY A 2 -8.26 25.61 -11.10
CA GLY A 2 -6.91 25.06 -10.84
C GLY A 2 -6.82 23.57 -11.15
N LYS A 3 -5.62 23.06 -11.26
CA LYS A 3 -5.37 21.63 -11.46
C LYS A 3 -5.22 20.93 -10.11
N VAL A 4 -5.78 19.72 -10.00
CA VAL A 4 -5.67 18.88 -8.80
C VAL A 4 -5.04 17.55 -9.19
N TYR A 5 -3.95 17.20 -8.49
CA TYR A 5 -3.22 15.97 -8.68
C TYR A 5 -3.28 15.11 -7.42
N ALA A 6 -3.69 13.85 -7.57
CA ALA A 6 -3.49 12.79 -6.58
C ALA A 6 -2.24 12.00 -6.99
N ILE A 7 -1.18 12.05 -6.20
CA ILE A 7 0.12 11.51 -6.58
C ILE A 7 0.60 10.42 -5.63
N GLY A 8 1.16 9.33 -6.16
CA GLY A 8 1.82 8.30 -5.36
C GLY A 8 3.28 8.69 -5.07
N VAL A 9 3.63 8.86 -3.79
CA VAL A 9 4.98 9.30 -3.38
C VAL A 9 5.92 8.15 -3.02
N GLY A 10 5.53 6.93 -3.34
CA GLY A 10 6.34 5.76 -3.04
C GLY A 10 6.15 5.23 -1.61
N PRO A 11 6.79 4.09 -1.27
CA PRO A 11 6.48 3.32 -0.06
C PRO A 11 7.15 3.84 1.22
N GLY A 12 7.79 5.02 1.18
CA GLY A 12 8.36 5.67 2.37
C GLY A 12 9.72 6.34 2.16
N SER A 13 10.61 5.76 1.36
CA SER A 13 11.91 6.40 1.06
C SER A 13 11.78 7.43 -0.07
N PRO A 14 12.37 8.62 0.07
CA PRO A 14 12.44 9.63 -1.00
C PRO A 14 13.07 9.11 -2.31
N LYS A 15 13.90 8.08 -2.24
CA LYS A 15 14.52 7.45 -3.41
C LYS A 15 13.51 6.75 -4.34
N TYR A 16 12.31 6.47 -3.86
CA TYR A 16 11.22 5.83 -4.61
C TYR A 16 10.20 6.82 -5.16
N VAL A 17 10.40 8.11 -4.96
CA VAL A 17 9.59 9.17 -5.59
C VAL A 17 9.98 9.26 -7.06
N THR A 18 9.03 9.11 -7.98
CA THR A 18 9.29 9.13 -9.42
C THR A 18 9.61 10.55 -9.91
N GLU A 19 10.33 10.68 -11.03
CA GLU A 19 10.69 12.00 -11.57
C GLU A 19 9.45 12.81 -11.94
N ILE A 20 8.43 12.20 -12.53
CA ILE A 20 7.18 12.90 -12.85
C ILE A 20 6.49 13.49 -11.60
N VAL A 21 6.53 12.77 -10.48
CA VAL A 21 5.99 13.25 -9.20
C VAL A 21 6.80 14.44 -8.69
N LYS A 22 8.13 14.39 -8.78
CA LYS A 22 9.01 15.51 -8.40
C LYS A 22 8.72 16.76 -9.23
N GLU A 23 8.59 16.61 -10.55
CA GLU A 23 8.27 17.72 -11.47
C GLU A 23 6.91 18.35 -11.14
N ILE A 24 5.90 17.54 -10.82
CA ILE A 24 4.58 18.04 -10.44
C ILE A 24 4.66 18.82 -9.12
N ILE A 25 5.36 18.29 -8.11
CA ILE A 25 5.53 18.98 -6.82
C ILE A 25 6.30 20.28 -7.02
N GLN A 26 7.35 20.31 -7.84
CA GLN A 26 8.12 21.53 -8.12
C GLN A 26 7.26 22.64 -8.72
N ASN A 27 6.25 22.30 -9.51
CA ASN A 27 5.37 23.24 -10.21
C ASN A 27 4.04 23.51 -9.49
N CYS A 28 3.78 22.87 -8.34
CA CYS A 28 2.53 23.12 -7.61
C CYS A 28 2.62 24.37 -6.72
N ASP A 29 1.47 24.84 -6.27
CA ASP A 29 1.32 25.95 -5.32
C ASP A 29 1.03 25.43 -3.92
N ILE A 30 0.19 24.38 -3.81
CA ILE A 30 -0.31 23.86 -2.54
C ILE A 30 -0.06 22.35 -2.49
N VAL A 31 0.37 21.86 -1.34
CA VAL A 31 0.44 20.44 -1.02
C VAL A 31 -0.39 20.15 0.22
N ILE A 32 -1.39 19.29 0.12
CA ILE A 32 -2.23 18.87 1.25
C ILE A 32 -2.14 17.37 1.46
N GLY A 33 -1.79 16.93 2.65
CA GLY A 33 -1.63 15.49 2.91
C GLY A 33 -1.42 15.14 4.37
N TYR A 34 -1.37 13.85 4.64
CA TYR A 34 -1.06 13.34 5.96
C TYR A 34 0.42 13.54 6.32
N LYS A 35 0.69 13.75 7.59
CA LYS A 35 2.05 13.96 8.11
C LYS A 35 3.09 12.99 7.56
N TYR A 36 2.74 11.70 7.48
CA TYR A 36 3.65 10.66 7.01
C TYR A 36 4.01 10.84 5.53
N THR A 37 3.02 11.11 4.68
CA THR A 37 3.24 11.34 3.24
C THR A 37 4.00 12.64 2.98
N LEU A 38 3.66 13.71 3.71
CA LEU A 38 4.36 15.00 3.63
C LEU A 38 5.83 14.86 4.00
N LYS A 39 6.16 14.08 5.04
CA LYS A 39 7.55 13.83 5.44
C LYS A 39 8.36 13.15 4.32
N THR A 40 7.77 12.25 3.54
CA THR A 40 8.46 11.58 2.43
C THR A 40 8.94 12.54 1.36
N ILE A 41 8.20 13.64 1.13
CA ILE A 41 8.46 14.64 0.08
C ILE A 41 8.89 16.00 0.63
N GLU A 42 9.17 16.11 1.93
CA GLU A 42 9.53 17.38 2.60
C GLU A 42 10.63 18.15 1.85
N HIS A 43 11.64 17.44 1.37
CA HIS A 43 12.76 18.00 0.61
C HIS A 43 12.37 18.59 -0.77
N LEU A 44 11.15 18.36 -1.26
CA LEU A 44 10.63 18.86 -2.53
C LEU A 44 9.61 20.00 -2.36
N THR A 45 9.21 20.28 -1.12
CA THR A 45 8.10 21.20 -0.83
C THR A 45 8.55 22.58 -0.36
N GLU A 46 9.84 22.91 -0.47
CA GLU A 46 10.35 24.24 -0.12
C GLU A 46 9.61 25.33 -0.90
N GLY A 47 9.13 26.35 -0.18
CA GLY A 47 8.41 27.50 -0.75
C GLY A 47 6.96 27.19 -1.17
N LYS A 48 6.41 26.02 -0.87
CA LYS A 48 5.02 25.63 -1.13
C LYS A 48 4.12 25.92 0.08
N GLU A 49 2.86 26.18 -0.19
CA GLU A 49 1.82 26.19 0.86
C GLU A 49 1.54 24.74 1.29
N ILE A 50 1.78 24.41 2.56
CA ILE A 50 1.60 23.07 3.09
C ILE A 50 0.40 23.04 4.03
N CYS A 51 -0.52 22.11 3.78
CA CYS A 51 -1.65 21.81 4.64
C CYS A 51 -1.56 20.37 5.15
N GLU A 52 -1.22 20.19 6.43
CA GLU A 52 -1.25 18.88 7.08
C GLU A 52 -2.68 18.55 7.49
N ILE A 53 -3.14 17.35 7.16
CA ILE A 53 -4.48 16.85 7.51
C ILE A 53 -4.42 15.56 8.33
N THR A 54 -5.53 15.29 9.00
CA THR A 54 -5.79 14.06 9.72
C THR A 54 -7.06 13.38 9.20
N MET A 55 -7.32 12.15 9.59
CA MET A 55 -8.58 11.44 9.24
C MET A 55 -9.84 12.18 9.74
N LYS A 56 -9.71 13.09 10.72
CA LYS A 56 -10.86 13.78 11.32
C LYS A 56 -11.23 15.07 10.60
N ASP A 57 -10.24 15.77 10.03
CA ASP A 57 -10.39 17.11 9.45
C ASP A 57 -10.17 17.14 7.92
N GLN A 58 -9.83 16.01 7.32
CA GLN A 58 -9.52 15.94 5.89
C GLN A 58 -10.62 16.55 5.00
N GLU A 59 -11.89 16.22 5.27
CA GLU A 59 -12.99 16.67 4.43
C GLU A 59 -13.20 18.18 4.52
N GLU A 60 -13.19 18.72 5.74
CA GLU A 60 -13.30 20.16 5.99
C GLU A 60 -12.13 20.91 5.32
N SER A 61 -10.92 20.35 5.42
CA SER A 61 -9.72 20.92 4.81
C SER A 61 -9.81 20.91 3.27
N TYR A 62 -10.29 19.84 2.66
CA TYR A 62 -10.50 19.79 1.21
C TYR A 62 -11.55 20.78 0.74
N GLN A 63 -12.70 20.90 1.44
CA GLN A 63 -13.75 21.85 1.12
C GLN A 63 -13.26 23.31 1.22
N LYS A 64 -12.45 23.60 2.24
CA LYS A 64 -11.84 24.93 2.39
C LYS A 64 -10.93 25.25 1.19
N ILE A 65 -10.03 24.32 0.84
CA ILE A 65 -9.09 24.52 -0.27
C ILE A 65 -9.85 24.70 -1.60
N VAL A 66 -10.90 23.95 -1.86
CA VAL A 66 -11.72 24.12 -3.07
C VAL A 66 -12.19 25.55 -3.25
N SER A 67 -12.66 26.17 -2.15
CA SER A 67 -13.16 27.55 -2.20
C SER A 67 -12.06 28.59 -2.47
N GLU A 68 -10.81 28.27 -2.15
CA GLU A 68 -9.66 29.16 -2.22
C GLU A 68 -8.72 28.83 -3.40
N LEU A 69 -8.96 27.71 -4.12
CA LEU A 69 -8.01 27.16 -5.09
C LEU A 69 -7.75 28.10 -6.29
N GLY A 70 -8.79 28.71 -6.86
CA GLY A 70 -8.67 29.57 -8.03
C GLY A 70 -8.04 28.84 -9.22
N ASP A 71 -6.94 29.39 -9.76
CA ASP A 71 -6.17 28.79 -10.86
C ASP A 71 -4.88 28.10 -10.38
N ARG A 72 -4.71 27.95 -9.06
CA ARG A 72 -3.55 27.31 -8.44
C ARG A 72 -3.51 25.80 -8.70
N ILE A 73 -2.34 25.21 -8.58
CA ILE A 73 -2.09 23.77 -8.71
C ILE A 73 -2.02 23.15 -7.31
N LEU A 74 -2.92 22.23 -7.04
CA LEU A 74 -3.02 21.46 -5.81
C LEU A 74 -2.44 20.06 -6.01
N VAL A 75 -1.62 19.62 -5.08
CA VAL A 75 -1.08 18.26 -5.01
C VAL A 75 -1.52 17.57 -3.72
N ILE A 76 -2.01 16.35 -3.85
CA ILE A 76 -2.47 15.50 -2.76
C ILE A 76 -1.62 14.21 -2.78
N PRO A 77 -0.58 14.09 -1.93
CA PRO A 77 0.31 12.94 -1.92
C PRO A 77 -0.29 11.76 -1.13
N PHE A 78 -0.13 10.55 -1.69
CA PHE A 78 -0.49 9.27 -1.09
C PHE A 78 0.74 8.38 -0.94
N THR A 79 0.81 7.62 0.16
CA THR A 79 1.86 6.63 0.34
C THR A 79 1.73 5.51 -0.69
N GLY A 80 2.84 5.10 -1.29
CA GLY A 80 2.84 4.07 -2.32
C GLY A 80 2.27 4.54 -3.64
N ASP A 81 1.26 3.85 -4.14
CA ASP A 81 0.53 4.12 -5.38
C ASP A 81 -0.93 4.45 -5.08
N VAL A 82 -1.44 5.53 -5.66
CA VAL A 82 -2.82 6.01 -5.48
C VAL A 82 -3.86 4.98 -5.91
N ASN A 83 -3.55 4.17 -6.94
CA ASN A 83 -4.47 3.17 -7.47
C ASN A 83 -4.60 1.94 -6.58
N PHE A 84 -3.89 1.91 -5.44
CA PHE A 84 -3.90 0.77 -4.54
C PHE A 84 -4.28 1.19 -3.11
N SER A 85 -5.43 0.71 -2.65
CA SER A 85 -6.02 0.95 -1.31
C SER A 85 -6.59 2.37 -1.06
N GLU A 86 -6.53 3.28 -2.02
CA GLU A 86 -6.96 4.67 -1.86
C GLU A 86 -8.21 5.03 -2.69
N SER A 87 -8.88 4.05 -3.29
CA SER A 87 -10.03 4.28 -4.18
C SER A 87 -11.17 5.08 -3.53
N GLU A 88 -11.49 4.79 -2.26
CA GLU A 88 -12.54 5.50 -1.52
C GLU A 88 -12.19 6.99 -1.34
N VAL A 89 -10.91 7.30 -1.14
CA VAL A 89 -10.45 8.69 -1.00
C VAL A 89 -10.45 9.38 -2.35
N VAL A 90 -10.01 8.71 -3.41
CA VAL A 90 -10.01 9.27 -4.76
C VAL A 90 -11.42 9.62 -5.22
N ASP A 91 -12.40 8.74 -4.99
CA ASP A 91 -13.80 9.01 -5.32
C ASP A 91 -14.29 10.28 -4.61
N ARG A 92 -13.98 10.43 -3.32
CA ARG A 92 -14.30 11.64 -2.57
C ARG A 92 -13.61 12.89 -3.12
N LEU A 93 -12.34 12.78 -3.52
CA LEU A 93 -11.64 13.91 -4.15
C LEU A 93 -12.30 14.33 -5.47
N VAL A 94 -12.75 13.37 -6.27
CA VAL A 94 -13.49 13.66 -7.50
C VAL A 94 -14.84 14.34 -7.22
N GLU A 95 -15.56 13.92 -6.18
CA GLU A 95 -16.79 14.59 -5.74
C GLU A 95 -16.55 16.05 -5.32
N ILE A 96 -15.45 16.31 -4.60
CA ILE A 96 -15.11 17.64 -4.06
C ILE A 96 -14.54 18.55 -5.15
N PHE A 97 -13.58 18.09 -5.92
CA PHE A 97 -12.79 18.90 -6.86
C PHE A 97 -13.27 18.78 -8.31
N GLY A 98 -14.18 17.86 -8.62
CA GLY A 98 -14.71 17.59 -9.95
C GLY A 98 -13.75 16.79 -10.82
N LYS A 99 -12.54 17.31 -11.09
CA LYS A 99 -11.52 16.61 -11.89
C LYS A 99 -10.22 16.49 -11.12
N VAL A 100 -9.76 15.26 -10.92
CA VAL A 100 -8.49 14.94 -10.28
C VAL A 100 -7.65 14.12 -11.25
N GLU A 101 -6.41 14.50 -11.47
CA GLU A 101 -5.45 13.74 -12.27
C GLU A 101 -4.65 12.81 -11.34
N ILE A 102 -4.68 11.51 -11.63
CA ILE A 102 -4.00 10.49 -10.82
C ILE A 102 -2.64 10.21 -11.43
N ILE A 103 -1.59 10.34 -10.62
CA ILE A 103 -0.21 10.02 -11.01
C ILE A 103 0.26 8.82 -10.19
N PRO A 104 0.60 7.70 -10.84
CA PRO A 104 1.01 6.50 -10.13
C PRO A 104 2.35 6.68 -9.40
N GLY A 105 2.53 5.92 -8.33
CA GLY A 105 3.78 5.83 -7.58
C GLY A 105 4.30 4.39 -7.52
N ILE A 106 5.47 4.20 -6.91
CA ILE A 106 5.97 2.86 -6.59
C ILE A 106 5.24 2.35 -5.35
N SER A 107 4.51 1.24 -5.47
CA SER A 107 3.80 0.63 -4.34
C SER A 107 4.74 -0.21 -3.47
N SER A 108 4.44 -0.29 -2.17
CA SER A 108 5.06 -1.25 -1.25
C SER A 108 4.91 -2.70 -1.72
N ILE A 109 3.84 -3.02 -2.44
CA ILE A 109 3.56 -4.32 -3.06
C ILE A 109 4.67 -4.70 -4.05
N GLN A 110 5.03 -3.79 -4.96
CA GLN A 110 6.09 -4.02 -5.94
C GLN A 110 7.44 -4.25 -5.26
N VAL A 111 7.73 -3.47 -4.21
CA VAL A 111 8.98 -3.62 -3.46
C VAL A 111 8.99 -4.92 -2.67
N ALA A 112 7.91 -5.28 -1.99
CA ALA A 112 7.79 -6.54 -1.24
C ALA A 112 7.94 -7.76 -2.15
N ALA A 113 7.29 -7.75 -3.32
CA ALA A 113 7.42 -8.81 -4.31
C ALA A 113 8.88 -8.96 -4.80
N SER A 114 9.56 -7.83 -5.06
CA SER A 114 10.97 -7.83 -5.45
C SER A 114 11.88 -8.37 -4.34
N ARG A 115 11.64 -7.99 -3.06
CA ARG A 115 12.39 -8.48 -1.90
C ARG A 115 12.18 -9.98 -1.69
N ALA A 116 10.95 -10.47 -1.85
CA ALA A 116 10.59 -11.88 -1.75
C ALA A 116 10.90 -12.69 -3.01
N GLN A 117 11.37 -12.04 -4.08
CA GLN A 117 11.71 -12.65 -5.37
C GLN A 117 10.54 -13.42 -6.00
N ILE A 118 9.34 -12.83 -5.97
CA ILE A 118 8.16 -13.38 -6.64
C ILE A 118 7.71 -12.47 -7.80
N PRO A 119 7.26 -13.03 -8.93
CA PRO A 119 6.70 -12.27 -10.04
C PRO A 119 5.26 -11.85 -9.75
N LEU A 120 4.95 -10.55 -9.88
CA LEU A 120 3.61 -10.03 -9.60
C LEU A 120 2.57 -10.53 -10.60
N ASP A 121 2.93 -10.74 -11.86
CA ASP A 121 2.04 -11.22 -12.92
C ASP A 121 1.54 -12.66 -12.69
N LYS A 122 2.21 -13.42 -11.80
CA LYS A 122 1.84 -14.77 -11.39
C LYS A 122 1.39 -14.87 -9.92
N SER A 123 1.19 -13.73 -9.29
CA SER A 123 0.78 -13.64 -7.89
C SER A 123 -0.61 -13.06 -7.76
N LYS A 124 -1.21 -13.19 -6.57
CA LYS A 124 -2.41 -12.46 -6.18
C LYS A 124 -2.01 -11.31 -5.26
N VAL A 125 -2.65 -10.17 -5.46
CA VAL A 125 -2.48 -9.01 -4.59
C VAL A 125 -3.79 -8.79 -3.85
N ILE A 126 -3.76 -8.85 -2.52
CA ILE A 126 -4.95 -8.74 -1.67
C ILE A 126 -4.73 -7.63 -0.66
N THR A 127 -5.63 -6.64 -0.62
CA THR A 127 -5.65 -5.66 0.44
C THR A 127 -6.78 -5.94 1.42
N MET A 128 -6.43 -6.02 2.70
CA MET A 128 -7.37 -6.03 3.81
C MET A 128 -7.41 -4.67 4.53
N HIS A 129 -6.60 -3.71 4.05
CA HIS A 129 -6.53 -2.34 4.56
C HIS A 129 -7.70 -1.51 3.98
N VAL A 130 -8.91 -1.92 4.32
CA VAL A 130 -10.17 -1.30 3.88
C VAL A 130 -11.11 -1.11 5.06
N THR A 131 -12.03 -0.15 4.99
CA THR A 131 -13.00 0.14 6.05
C THR A 131 -14.18 -0.83 6.06
N THR A 132 -14.50 -1.43 4.92
CA THR A 132 -15.58 -2.41 4.71
C THR A 132 -15.26 -3.78 5.32
N PRO A 133 -16.24 -4.70 5.46
CA PRO A 133 -16.00 -6.10 5.83
C PRO A 133 -14.97 -6.77 4.91
N ILE A 134 -14.20 -7.74 5.44
CA ILE A 134 -13.10 -8.42 4.73
C ILE A 134 -13.30 -9.93 4.55
N GLU A 135 -14.52 -10.42 4.76
CA GLU A 135 -14.83 -11.84 4.67
C GLU A 135 -14.57 -12.38 3.26
N ASP A 136 -14.90 -11.61 2.23
CA ASP A 136 -14.59 -11.90 0.83
C ASP A 136 -13.08 -11.96 0.58
N LYS A 137 -12.30 -11.06 1.19
CA LYS A 137 -10.84 -11.02 1.11
C LYS A 137 -10.18 -12.20 1.81
N LYS A 138 -10.75 -12.66 2.91
CA LYS A 138 -10.31 -13.89 3.60
C LYS A 138 -10.53 -15.11 2.73
N LEU A 139 -11.68 -15.22 2.06
CA LEU A 139 -11.97 -16.30 1.11
C LEU A 139 -11.05 -16.21 -0.13
N GLU A 140 -10.78 -15.02 -0.63
CA GLU A 140 -9.83 -14.79 -1.72
C GLU A 140 -8.43 -15.29 -1.36
N LEU A 141 -7.95 -15.00 -0.13
CA LEU A 141 -6.68 -15.51 0.39
C LEU A 141 -6.65 -17.02 0.42
N GLN A 142 -7.68 -17.68 1.00
CA GLN A 142 -7.76 -19.13 1.04
C GLN A 142 -7.70 -19.72 -0.37
N LYS A 143 -8.54 -19.20 -1.27
CA LYS A 143 -8.60 -19.69 -2.65
C LYS A 143 -7.26 -19.53 -3.36
N ALA A 144 -6.60 -18.37 -3.23
CA ALA A 144 -5.29 -18.13 -3.84
C ALA A 144 -4.24 -19.15 -3.35
N LEU A 145 -4.21 -19.44 -2.04
CA LEU A 145 -3.27 -20.40 -1.46
C LEU A 145 -3.60 -21.85 -1.89
N ILE A 146 -4.88 -22.23 -2.00
CA ILE A 146 -5.31 -23.56 -2.51
C ILE A 146 -4.92 -23.72 -3.97
N ASP A 147 -5.10 -22.68 -4.77
CA ASP A 147 -4.75 -22.68 -6.20
C ASP A 147 -3.22 -22.62 -6.45
N GLY A 148 -2.41 -22.49 -5.38
CA GLY A 148 -0.94 -22.48 -5.45
C GLY A 148 -0.33 -21.13 -5.83
N PHE A 149 -1.09 -20.04 -5.78
CA PHE A 149 -0.55 -18.69 -6.06
C PHE A 149 0.27 -18.17 -4.89
N SER A 150 1.34 -17.46 -5.20
CA SER A 150 1.95 -16.54 -4.25
C SER A 150 1.01 -15.36 -4.02
N VAL A 151 1.02 -14.83 -2.79
CA VAL A 151 0.11 -13.73 -2.42
C VAL A 151 0.90 -12.60 -1.80
N VAL A 152 0.73 -11.38 -2.31
CA VAL A 152 1.15 -10.15 -1.62
C VAL A 152 -0.07 -9.58 -0.92
N LEU A 153 -0.01 -9.47 0.40
CA LEU A 153 -1.14 -9.10 1.23
C LEU A 153 -0.80 -7.88 2.10
N VAL A 154 -1.69 -6.88 2.05
CA VAL A 154 -1.67 -5.75 2.99
C VAL A 154 -2.66 -6.05 4.11
N PRO A 155 -2.20 -6.25 5.36
CA PRO A 155 -3.06 -6.61 6.48
C PRO A 155 -3.90 -5.43 6.98
N ARG A 156 -4.75 -5.66 7.99
CA ARG A 156 -5.70 -4.70 8.54
C ARG A 156 -5.31 -4.26 9.95
N PRO A 157 -4.80 -3.03 10.15
CA PRO A 157 -4.01 -2.68 11.34
C PRO A 157 -4.77 -1.91 12.44
N TRP A 158 -6.09 -1.92 12.52
CA TRP A 158 -6.80 -1.09 13.53
C TRP A 158 -7.02 -1.77 14.88
N PRO A 159 -6.03 -1.78 15.81
CA PRO A 159 -6.11 -2.52 17.07
C PRO A 159 -7.20 -2.03 18.02
N ASN A 160 -7.55 -0.74 17.96
CA ASN A 160 -8.62 -0.17 18.77
C ASN A 160 -10.03 -0.53 18.29
N GLN A 161 -10.14 -1.24 17.17
CA GLN A 161 -11.37 -1.76 16.60
C GLN A 161 -11.17 -3.26 16.32
N PRO A 162 -11.41 -4.15 17.31
CA PRO A 162 -11.08 -5.57 17.17
C PRO A 162 -11.70 -6.26 15.95
N ASN A 163 -12.90 -5.82 15.55
CA ASN A 163 -13.54 -6.29 14.30
C ASN A 163 -12.87 -5.76 13.03
N LYS A 164 -11.92 -4.83 13.17
CA LYS A 164 -11.12 -4.24 12.09
C LYS A 164 -9.62 -4.45 12.28
N HIS A 165 -9.22 -5.42 13.09
CA HIS A 165 -7.85 -5.84 13.27
C HIS A 165 -7.67 -7.25 12.72
N PHE A 166 -6.78 -7.41 11.73
CA PHE A 166 -6.48 -8.69 11.12
C PHE A 166 -5.07 -8.64 10.55
N MET A 167 -4.10 -8.81 11.46
CA MET A 167 -2.67 -8.74 11.21
C MET A 167 -2.06 -10.13 11.05
N ALA A 168 -0.76 -10.21 10.99
CA ALA A 168 -0.03 -11.44 10.70
C ALA A 168 -0.37 -12.61 11.64
N SER A 169 -0.50 -12.34 12.93
CA SER A 169 -0.85 -13.36 13.93
C SER A 169 -2.28 -13.88 13.73
N GLU A 170 -3.26 -12.98 13.57
CA GLU A 170 -4.66 -13.34 13.33
C GLU A 170 -4.84 -14.08 12.00
N ILE A 171 -4.08 -13.69 10.97
CA ILE A 171 -4.06 -14.38 9.67
C ILE A 171 -3.53 -15.80 9.82
N ALA A 172 -2.47 -15.99 10.60
CA ALA A 172 -1.91 -17.32 10.84
C ALA A 172 -2.88 -18.24 11.58
N VAL A 173 -3.52 -17.72 12.64
CA VAL A 173 -4.57 -18.46 13.38
C VAL A 173 -5.74 -18.80 12.47
N TYR A 174 -6.22 -17.83 11.69
CA TYR A 174 -7.31 -18.02 10.74
C TYR A 174 -7.01 -19.12 9.73
N LEU A 175 -5.85 -19.13 9.10
CA LEU A 175 -5.46 -20.14 8.13
C LEU A 175 -5.37 -21.53 8.78
N ARG A 176 -4.82 -21.65 9.99
CA ARG A 176 -4.76 -22.91 10.74
C ARG A 176 -6.16 -23.44 11.05
N GLU A 177 -7.07 -22.58 11.51
CA GLU A 177 -8.46 -22.95 11.84
C GLU A 177 -9.26 -23.40 10.60
N HIS A 178 -8.84 -22.95 9.41
CA HIS A 178 -9.45 -23.38 8.13
C HIS A 178 -8.69 -24.54 7.45
N GLY A 179 -7.86 -25.25 8.21
CA GLY A 179 -7.27 -26.52 7.77
C GLY A 179 -6.00 -26.40 6.92
N PHE A 180 -5.39 -25.21 6.84
CA PHE A 180 -4.11 -25.06 6.16
C PHE A 180 -2.94 -25.62 6.99
N ASP A 181 -2.00 -26.28 6.33
CA ASP A 181 -0.74 -26.69 6.94
C ASP A 181 0.20 -25.47 7.02
N THR A 182 -0.04 -24.65 8.06
CA THR A 182 0.69 -23.39 8.26
C THR A 182 2.19 -23.56 8.44
N ALA A 183 2.66 -24.76 8.79
CA ALA A 183 4.09 -25.06 8.90
C ALA A 183 4.77 -25.23 7.52
N LYS A 184 4.02 -25.42 6.45
CA LYS A 184 4.56 -25.56 5.10
C LYS A 184 4.45 -24.30 4.25
N ILE A 185 3.59 -23.35 4.63
CA ILE A 185 3.42 -22.11 3.88
C ILE A 185 4.52 -21.12 4.30
N LYS A 186 5.43 -20.84 3.38
CA LYS A 186 6.49 -19.83 3.60
C LYS A 186 5.90 -18.43 3.53
N VAL A 187 6.40 -17.55 4.40
CA VAL A 187 5.96 -16.16 4.46
C VAL A 187 7.13 -15.22 4.73
N HIS A 188 7.10 -14.07 4.10
CA HIS A 188 7.92 -12.90 4.42
C HIS A 188 6.99 -11.83 4.97
N VAL A 189 7.42 -11.12 6.01
CA VAL A 189 6.75 -9.92 6.50
C VAL A 189 7.77 -8.80 6.47
N PHE A 190 7.42 -7.70 5.82
CA PHE A 190 8.27 -6.50 5.78
C PHE A 190 7.54 -5.38 6.51
N GLU A 191 8.25 -4.66 7.37
CA GLU A 191 7.75 -3.51 8.10
C GLU A 191 8.49 -2.25 7.63
N ALA A 192 7.79 -1.14 7.54
CA ALA A 192 8.32 0.16 7.15
C ALA A 192 9.25 0.07 5.91
N ILE A 193 8.83 -0.73 4.92
CA ILE A 193 9.64 -1.10 3.75
C ILE A 193 10.19 0.16 3.05
N THR A 194 11.45 0.11 2.62
CA THR A 194 12.24 1.17 2.00
C THR A 194 12.72 2.28 2.93
N THR A 195 12.22 2.37 4.15
CA THR A 195 12.68 3.38 5.11
C THR A 195 13.95 2.94 5.83
N GLU A 196 14.56 3.83 6.61
CA GLU A 196 15.70 3.50 7.46
C GLU A 196 15.35 2.52 8.60
N ASN A 197 14.06 2.43 8.93
CA ASN A 197 13.53 1.51 9.95
C ASN A 197 12.98 0.22 9.33
N GLU A 198 13.32 -0.10 8.09
CA GLU A 198 12.89 -1.35 7.45
C GLU A 198 13.35 -2.55 8.24
N THR A 199 12.41 -3.40 8.63
CA THR A 199 12.67 -4.71 9.21
C THR A 199 12.01 -5.80 8.38
N SER A 200 12.50 -7.04 8.50
CA SER A 200 11.90 -8.17 7.79
C SER A 200 11.92 -9.42 8.65
N PHE A 201 10.87 -10.21 8.50
CA PHE A 201 10.75 -11.55 9.03
C PHE A 201 10.60 -12.55 7.89
N VAL A 202 11.31 -13.68 7.98
CA VAL A 202 11.20 -14.80 7.04
C VAL A 202 10.99 -16.07 7.83
N GLY A 203 9.94 -16.82 7.51
CA GLY A 203 9.60 -18.05 8.23
C GLY A 203 8.42 -18.76 7.58
N THR A 204 7.65 -19.48 8.38
CA THR A 204 6.39 -20.09 7.99
C THR A 204 5.21 -19.32 8.60
N VAL A 205 4.03 -19.53 8.06
CA VAL A 205 2.80 -18.92 8.61
C VAL A 205 2.60 -19.31 10.07
N LYS A 206 2.95 -20.55 10.46
CA LYS A 206 2.91 -21.00 11.86
C LYS A 206 3.77 -20.13 12.79
N ASP A 207 4.92 -19.66 12.31
CA ASP A 207 5.84 -18.86 13.11
C ASP A 207 5.34 -17.44 13.37
N LEU A 208 4.23 -17.02 12.73
CA LEU A 208 3.61 -15.71 12.94
C LEU A 208 2.65 -15.69 14.15
N GLU A 209 2.18 -16.85 14.63
CA GLU A 209 1.25 -16.90 15.74
C GLU A 209 1.86 -16.26 17.01
N GLY A 210 1.15 -15.27 17.56
CA GLY A 210 1.60 -14.50 18.72
C GLY A 210 2.69 -13.46 18.45
N LYS A 211 3.12 -13.26 17.21
CA LYS A 211 4.02 -12.17 16.84
C LYS A 211 3.26 -10.90 16.52
N GLU A 212 3.81 -9.79 16.97
CA GLU A 212 3.30 -8.46 16.67
C GLU A 212 4.14 -7.82 15.56
N PHE A 213 3.48 -7.14 14.64
CA PHE A 213 4.07 -6.35 13.57
C PHE A 213 3.40 -4.97 13.53
N SER A 214 4.12 -3.98 13.07
CA SER A 214 3.60 -2.63 12.95
C SER A 214 2.49 -2.53 11.89
N ASP A 215 1.70 -1.48 11.96
CA ASP A 215 0.65 -1.14 10.99
C ASP A 215 1.19 -0.82 9.58
N LEU A 216 2.49 -0.58 9.46
CA LEU A 216 3.18 -0.39 8.18
C LEU A 216 3.77 -1.72 7.63
N SER A 217 3.13 -2.85 7.92
CA SER A 217 3.59 -4.15 7.45
C SER A 217 2.92 -4.59 6.15
N ILE A 218 3.67 -5.39 5.38
CA ILE A 218 3.19 -6.07 4.18
C ILE A 218 3.68 -7.52 4.21
N MET A 219 2.83 -8.46 3.84
CA MET A 219 3.10 -9.89 3.87
C MET A 219 3.22 -10.46 2.48
N VAL A 220 4.13 -11.42 2.30
CA VAL A 220 4.25 -12.17 1.04
C VAL A 220 4.23 -13.67 1.37
N PHE A 221 3.15 -14.34 0.98
CA PHE A 221 3.05 -15.79 1.00
C PHE A 221 3.72 -16.35 -0.26
N ASN A 222 4.83 -17.04 -0.08
CA ASN A 222 5.63 -17.52 -1.19
C ASN A 222 5.35 -18.99 -1.50
N GLN A 223 4.65 -19.26 -2.58
CA GLN A 223 4.41 -20.60 -3.14
C GLN A 223 5.51 -20.95 -4.13
N THR A 224 6.68 -21.28 -3.61
CA THR A 224 7.95 -21.38 -4.34
C THR A 224 8.02 -22.35 -5.52
N SER A 225 7.03 -23.23 -5.70
CA SER A 225 7.09 -24.25 -6.75
C SER A 225 6.72 -23.74 -8.15
N LEU A 226 5.97 -22.64 -8.24
CA LEU A 226 5.41 -22.17 -9.52
C LEU A 226 5.80 -20.75 -9.90
N ASP A 227 6.07 -19.85 -8.93
CA ASP A 227 6.07 -18.40 -9.14
C ASP A 227 7.39 -17.69 -8.83
N SER A 228 8.44 -18.41 -8.44
CA SER A 228 9.75 -17.79 -8.21
C SER A 228 10.42 -17.43 -9.53
N TYR A 229 11.06 -16.25 -9.61
CA TYR A 229 11.92 -15.89 -10.74
C TYR A 229 12.99 -16.94 -11.01
N MET A 230 13.47 -17.62 -9.96
CA MET A 230 14.51 -18.66 -10.07
C MET A 230 14.00 -19.94 -10.73
N ASN A 231 12.69 -20.17 -10.75
CA ASN A 231 12.07 -21.34 -11.39
C ASN A 231 11.66 -21.07 -12.82
N TYR A 232 11.86 -19.85 -13.32
CA TYR A 232 11.57 -19.52 -14.69
C TYR A 232 12.60 -20.19 -15.62
N ARG A 233 12.14 -21.14 -16.44
CA ARG A 233 12.95 -21.78 -17.47
C ARG A 233 12.46 -21.30 -18.82
N TRP A 234 13.37 -20.74 -19.60
CA TRP A 234 13.12 -20.44 -21.00
C TRP A 234 12.93 -21.74 -21.76
N GLN A 235 11.75 -21.96 -22.24
CA GLN A 235 11.48 -23.02 -23.21
C GLN A 235 11.39 -22.35 -24.58
N TRP A 236 12.52 -22.26 -25.22
CA TRP A 236 12.56 -21.96 -26.66
C TRP A 236 12.30 -23.30 -27.35
N GLU A 237 11.09 -23.48 -27.87
CA GLU A 237 10.86 -24.54 -28.82
C GLU A 237 11.59 -24.19 -30.11
N ASN A 238 12.46 -25.08 -30.52
CA ASN A 238 13.17 -25.03 -31.80
C ASN A 238 12.18 -25.32 -32.95
#